data_cf910778ffa27620438369add39b6283
#
_entry.id   cf910778ffa27620438369add39b6283
#
_cell.length_a   1.000
_cell.length_b   1.000
_cell.length_c   1.000
_cell.angle_alpha   90.00
_cell.angle_beta   90.00
_cell.angle_gamma   90.00
#
_symmetry.space_group_name_H-M   'P 1'
#
loop_
_entity.id
_entity.type
_entity.pdbx_description
1 polymer ?
#
loop_
_entity_poly.entity_id
_entity_poly.type
_entity_poly.pdbx_seq_one_letter_code
_entity_poly.pdbx_strand_id
1 'polypeptide(L)'
;MPEAVRLLILDDDEGVRLTFAKALALQGYSVRAAGSAREALYQIARERPDAILVDLKMPLVNGVGFLYRLRADPANQGIPVGVITGEVEVDEATADDLIALRAKVWHKPLSLEDIHEIARTLLASTPPGGSLTALDRHI
;
A
#
# COMPACT_ATOMS: atom_id res chain seq x y z
N MET A 1 9.96 10.31 22.15
CA MET A 1 8.96 9.32 21.71
C MET A 1 9.11 9.06 20.23
N PRO A 2 9.16 7.81 19.83
CA PRO A 2 9.17 7.54 18.41
C PRO A 2 7.84 7.94 17.79
N GLU A 3 7.92 8.39 16.56
CA GLU A 3 6.71 8.73 15.83
C GLU A 3 5.95 7.47 15.46
N ALA A 4 4.64 7.60 15.37
CA ALA A 4 3.82 6.49 14.92
C ALA A 4 4.13 6.16 13.47
N VAL A 5 4.02 4.88 13.13
CA VAL A 5 4.15 4.42 11.74
C VAL A 5 2.97 4.96 10.94
N ARG A 6 3.26 5.51 9.77
CA ARG A 6 2.27 6.15 8.91
C ARG A 6 1.80 5.24 7.80
N LEU A 7 0.50 5.05 7.74
CA LEU A 7 -0.12 4.25 6.69
C LEU A 7 -1.06 5.11 5.88
N LEU A 8 -1.09 4.88 4.58
CA LEU A 8 -2.06 5.52 3.70
C LEU A 8 -2.94 4.44 3.08
N ILE A 9 -4.24 4.64 3.15
CA ILE A 9 -5.21 3.75 2.52
C ILE A 9 -5.81 4.45 1.33
N LEU A 10 -5.73 3.83 0.17
CA LEU A 10 -6.42 4.29 -1.03
C LEU A 10 -7.58 3.33 -1.28
N ASP A 11 -8.79 3.83 -1.19
CA ASP A 11 -9.99 3.01 -1.34
C ASP A 11 -11.09 3.89 -1.89
N ASP A 12 -11.70 3.50 -3.00
CA ASP A 12 -12.75 4.26 -3.64
C ASP A 12 -14.12 4.05 -2.97
N ASP A 13 -14.21 3.16 -1.99
CA ASP A 13 -15.44 2.98 -1.21
C ASP A 13 -15.26 3.63 0.16
N GLU A 14 -16.04 4.67 0.43
CA GLU A 14 -15.89 5.44 1.66
C GLU A 14 -16.09 4.58 2.92
N GLY A 15 -17.10 3.74 2.91
CA GLY A 15 -17.39 2.91 4.08
C GLY A 15 -16.26 1.94 4.41
N VAL A 16 -15.72 1.28 3.38
CA VAL A 16 -14.61 0.36 3.54
C VAL A 16 -13.36 1.12 3.99
N ARG A 17 -13.10 2.27 3.37
CA ARG A 17 -11.96 3.11 3.69
C ARG A 17 -11.96 3.51 5.16
N LEU A 18 -13.11 3.95 5.65
CA LEU A 18 -13.23 4.37 7.05
C LEU A 18 -13.08 3.17 8.01
N THR A 19 -13.63 2.03 7.64
CA THR A 19 -13.55 0.83 8.47
C THR A 19 -12.10 0.38 8.62
N PHE A 20 -11.37 0.31 7.51
CA PHE A 20 -9.97 -0.12 7.55
C PHE A 20 -9.10 0.90 8.27
N ALA A 21 -9.35 2.19 8.03
CA ALA A 21 -8.57 3.24 8.69
C ALA A 21 -8.74 3.15 10.20
N LYS A 22 -9.97 2.97 10.66
CA LYS A 22 -10.25 2.88 12.09
C LYS A 22 -9.60 1.64 12.71
N ALA A 23 -9.69 0.51 12.04
CA ALA A 23 -9.09 -0.73 12.54
C ALA A 23 -7.58 -0.59 12.72
N LEU A 24 -6.92 0.01 11.76
CA LEU A 24 -5.46 0.20 11.83
C LEU A 24 -5.08 1.26 12.85
N ALA A 25 -5.88 2.32 12.97
CA ALA A 25 -5.61 3.36 13.96
C ALA A 25 -5.70 2.78 15.38
N LEU A 26 -6.61 1.83 15.61
CA LEU A 26 -6.72 1.17 16.91
C LEU A 26 -5.49 0.32 17.24
N GLN A 27 -4.70 -0.05 16.23
CA GLN A 27 -3.46 -0.78 16.44
C GLN A 27 -2.26 0.16 16.65
N GLY A 28 -2.48 1.45 16.69
CA GLY A 28 -1.43 2.41 16.99
C GLY A 28 -0.82 3.08 15.77
N TYR A 29 -1.29 2.77 14.55
CA TYR A 29 -0.79 3.42 13.35
C TYR A 29 -1.40 4.81 13.18
N SER A 30 -0.63 5.68 12.55
CA SER A 30 -1.15 6.98 12.11
C SER A 30 -1.68 6.77 10.69
N VAL A 31 -3.00 6.80 10.53
CA VAL A 31 -3.63 6.40 9.27
C VAL A 31 -4.24 7.59 8.57
N ARG A 32 -3.94 7.73 7.30
CA ARG A 32 -4.61 8.68 6.42
C ARG A 32 -5.28 7.90 5.31
N ALA A 33 -6.30 8.49 4.73
CA ALA A 33 -7.10 7.79 3.72
C ALA A 33 -7.36 8.71 2.55
N ALA A 34 -7.41 8.11 1.36
CA ALA A 34 -7.68 8.81 0.12
C ALA A 34 -8.73 8.05 -0.66
N GLY A 35 -9.63 8.78 -1.31
CA GLY A 35 -10.70 8.17 -2.09
C GLY A 35 -10.40 8.07 -3.58
N SER A 36 -9.25 8.58 -4.02
CA SER A 36 -8.85 8.52 -5.42
C SER A 36 -7.34 8.49 -5.53
N ALA A 37 -6.86 8.02 -6.68
CA ALA A 37 -5.41 8.01 -6.94
C ALA A 37 -4.84 9.43 -6.87
N ARG A 38 -5.58 10.40 -7.40
CA ARG A 38 -5.13 11.79 -7.39
C ARG A 38 -4.96 12.30 -5.97
N GLU A 39 -5.93 12.05 -5.13
CA GLU A 39 -5.87 12.46 -3.74
C GLU A 39 -4.73 11.75 -3.01
N ALA A 40 -4.54 10.47 -3.28
CA ALA A 40 -3.46 9.71 -2.66
C ALA A 40 -2.11 10.29 -3.03
N LEU A 41 -1.88 10.57 -4.31
CA LEU A 41 -0.62 11.13 -4.74
C LEU A 41 -0.36 12.49 -4.14
N TYR A 42 -1.40 13.30 -4.00
CA TYR A 42 -1.29 14.61 -3.34
C TYR A 42 -0.85 14.46 -1.89
N GLN A 43 -1.47 13.53 -1.17
CA GLN A 43 -1.13 13.30 0.24
C GLN A 43 0.27 12.73 0.40
N ILE A 44 0.69 11.84 -0.49
CA ILE A 44 2.02 11.25 -0.45
C ILE A 44 3.09 12.33 -0.63
N ALA A 45 2.83 13.28 -1.53
CA ALA A 45 3.76 14.38 -1.74
C ALA A 45 3.90 15.27 -0.52
N ARG A 46 2.84 15.40 0.27
CA ARG A 46 2.85 16.23 1.46
C ARG A 46 3.49 15.54 2.65
N GLU A 47 3.25 14.25 2.78
CA GLU A 47 3.80 13.48 3.89
C GLU A 47 3.95 12.03 3.45
N ARG A 48 5.18 11.59 3.31
CA ARG A 48 5.49 10.26 2.82
C ARG A 48 5.01 9.20 3.82
N PRO A 49 4.18 8.25 3.40
CA PRO A 49 3.77 7.15 4.28
C PRO A 49 4.86 6.09 4.37
N ASP A 50 4.78 5.26 5.40
CA ASP A 50 5.68 4.13 5.55
C ASP A 50 5.20 2.93 4.75
N ALA A 51 3.91 2.86 4.46
CA ALA A 51 3.34 1.83 3.58
C ALA A 51 1.99 2.31 3.05
N ILE A 52 1.58 1.75 1.92
CA ILE A 52 0.32 2.10 1.26
C ILE A 52 -0.50 0.84 1.03
N LEU A 53 -1.78 0.90 1.39
CA LEU A 53 -2.75 -0.16 1.12
C LEU A 53 -3.72 0.37 0.06
N VAL A 54 -3.83 -0.36 -1.05
CA VAL A 54 -4.72 0.04 -2.15
C VAL A 54 -5.84 -1.00 -2.26
N ASP A 55 -7.06 -0.57 -1.98
CA ASP A 55 -8.24 -1.44 -2.08
C ASP A 55 -9.23 -0.79 -3.03
N LEU A 56 -9.30 -1.30 -4.24
CA LEU A 56 -10.15 -0.75 -5.25
C LEU A 56 -11.26 -1.72 -5.61
N LYS A 57 -12.49 -1.19 -5.75
CA LYS A 57 -13.59 -1.96 -6.28
C LYS A 57 -13.54 -2.01 -7.80
N MET A 58 -12.74 -1.13 -8.39
CA MET A 58 -12.56 -1.06 -9.82
C MET A 58 -11.57 -2.12 -10.29
N PRO A 59 -11.50 -2.38 -11.60
CA PRO A 59 -10.55 -3.35 -12.12
C PRO A 59 -9.12 -3.03 -11.68
N LEU A 60 -8.34 -4.07 -11.48
CA LEU A 60 -6.97 -3.98 -10.99
C LEU A 60 -6.10 -3.06 -11.86
N VAL A 61 -6.45 -2.90 -13.13
CA VAL A 61 -5.72 -2.03 -14.04
C VAL A 61 -5.66 -0.58 -13.52
N ASN A 62 -6.67 -0.16 -12.76
CA ASN A 62 -6.68 1.19 -12.20
C ASN A 62 -5.65 1.32 -11.08
N GLY A 63 -5.46 0.24 -10.32
CA GLY A 63 -4.41 0.20 -9.31
C GLY A 63 -3.04 0.24 -9.94
N VAL A 64 -2.87 -0.44 -11.06
CA VAL A 64 -1.61 -0.42 -11.81
C VAL A 64 -1.30 1.00 -12.28
N GLY A 65 -2.32 1.71 -12.77
CA GLY A 65 -2.14 3.11 -13.19
C GLY A 65 -1.65 4.00 -12.05
N PHE A 66 -2.23 3.83 -10.87
CA PHE A 66 -1.76 4.55 -9.68
C PHE A 66 -0.30 4.21 -9.38
N LEU A 67 0.04 2.93 -9.45
CA LEU A 67 1.40 2.49 -9.13
C LEU A 67 2.43 3.05 -10.10
N TYR A 68 2.11 3.13 -11.39
CA TYR A 68 3.01 3.75 -12.35
C TYR A 68 3.31 5.20 -11.97
N ARG A 69 2.28 5.94 -11.60
CA ARG A 69 2.46 7.33 -11.19
C ARG A 69 3.25 7.45 -9.90
N LEU A 70 2.99 6.56 -8.96
CA LEU A 70 3.71 6.54 -7.69
C LEU A 70 5.19 6.31 -7.93
N ARG A 71 5.51 5.28 -8.71
CA ARG A 71 6.91 4.87 -8.93
C ARG A 71 7.65 5.80 -9.88
N ALA A 72 6.93 6.66 -10.59
CA ALA A 72 7.59 7.65 -11.45
C ALA A 72 8.39 8.66 -10.65
N ASP A 73 8.02 8.90 -9.41
CA ASP A 73 8.78 9.78 -8.53
C ASP A 73 9.83 8.95 -7.79
N PRO A 74 11.12 9.23 -7.98
CA PRO A 74 12.18 8.45 -7.31
C PRO A 74 12.04 8.42 -5.79
N ALA A 75 11.49 9.46 -5.18
CA ALA A 75 11.30 9.51 -3.73
C ALA A 75 10.34 8.43 -3.24
N ASN A 76 9.47 7.93 -4.13
CA ASN A 76 8.42 6.99 -3.75
C ASN A 76 8.73 5.55 -4.14
N GLN A 77 9.90 5.29 -4.70
CA GLN A 77 10.20 3.95 -5.21
C GLN A 77 10.37 2.91 -4.10
N GLY A 78 10.70 3.35 -2.91
CA GLY A 78 10.90 2.43 -1.78
C GLY A 78 9.68 2.22 -0.90
N ILE A 79 8.56 2.87 -1.18
CA ILE A 79 7.38 2.73 -0.32
C ILE A 79 6.72 1.37 -0.57
N PRO A 80 6.57 0.52 0.45
CA PRO A 80 5.88 -0.76 0.28
C PRO A 80 4.41 -0.54 -0.04
N VAL A 81 3.90 -1.28 -1.03
CA VAL A 81 2.50 -1.17 -1.44
C VAL A 81 1.87 -2.54 -1.47
N GLY A 82 0.71 -2.65 -0.83
CA GLY A 82 -0.14 -3.82 -0.91
C GLY A 82 -1.42 -3.48 -1.66
N VAL A 83 -1.75 -4.29 -2.65
CA VAL A 83 -2.97 -4.13 -3.44
C VAL A 83 -3.94 -5.22 -3.06
N ILE A 84 -5.16 -4.83 -2.74
CA ILE A 84 -6.23 -5.77 -2.36
C ILE A 84 -7.23 -5.79 -3.50
N THR A 85 -7.48 -6.97 -4.04
CA THR A 85 -8.36 -7.10 -5.21
C THR A 85 -9.42 -8.17 -4.99
N GLY A 86 -10.61 -7.95 -5.56
CA GLY A 86 -11.65 -8.97 -5.61
C GLY A 86 -11.60 -9.80 -6.88
N GLU A 87 -10.69 -9.52 -7.77
CA GLU A 87 -10.58 -10.29 -9.01
C GLU A 87 -10.01 -11.68 -8.72
N VAL A 88 -10.68 -12.69 -9.25
CA VAL A 88 -10.27 -14.08 -9.05
C VAL A 88 -9.02 -14.40 -9.86
N GLU A 89 -8.97 -13.89 -11.07
CA GLU A 89 -7.87 -14.14 -11.97
C GLU A 89 -7.22 -12.82 -12.37
N VAL A 90 -5.90 -12.81 -12.35
CA VAL A 90 -5.11 -11.67 -12.77
C VAL A 90 -4.36 -12.11 -14.01
N ASP A 91 -4.55 -11.39 -15.13
CA ASP A 91 -3.86 -11.80 -16.37
C ASP A 91 -2.35 -11.62 -16.21
N GLU A 92 -1.60 -12.30 -17.08
CA GLU A 92 -0.16 -12.35 -16.97
C GLU A 92 0.49 -10.98 -17.10
N ALA A 93 -0.03 -10.16 -18.01
CA ALA A 93 0.52 -8.81 -18.22
C ALA A 93 0.35 -7.95 -16.98
N THR A 94 -0.82 -8.01 -16.34
CA THR A 94 -1.09 -7.25 -15.13
C THR A 94 -0.23 -7.76 -13.98
N ALA A 95 -0.09 -9.07 -13.87
CA ALA A 95 0.77 -9.66 -12.83
C ALA A 95 2.22 -9.21 -12.99
N ASP A 96 2.70 -9.18 -14.23
CA ASP A 96 4.06 -8.72 -14.51
C ASP A 96 4.24 -7.26 -14.13
N ASP A 97 3.23 -6.42 -14.43
CA ASP A 97 3.26 -5.01 -14.06
C ASP A 97 3.36 -4.85 -12.55
N LEU A 98 2.57 -5.63 -11.81
CA LEU A 98 2.58 -5.53 -10.35
C LEU A 98 3.93 -5.91 -9.77
N ILE A 99 4.56 -6.96 -10.33
CA ILE A 99 5.89 -7.35 -9.90
C ILE A 99 6.91 -6.24 -10.21
N ALA A 100 6.86 -5.72 -11.43
CA ALA A 100 7.78 -4.66 -11.83
C ALA A 100 7.62 -3.41 -10.98
N LEU A 101 6.40 -3.12 -10.56
CA LEU A 101 6.09 -1.97 -9.73
C LEU A 101 6.24 -2.26 -8.23
N ARG A 102 6.69 -3.47 -7.91
CA ARG A 102 6.99 -3.90 -6.54
C ARG A 102 5.79 -3.79 -5.61
N ALA A 103 4.61 -4.20 -6.10
CA ALA A 103 3.41 -4.28 -5.31
C ALA A 103 3.12 -5.73 -4.94
N LYS A 104 2.67 -5.95 -3.72
CA LYS A 104 2.20 -7.27 -3.30
C LYS A 104 0.69 -7.28 -3.42
N VAL A 105 0.12 -8.46 -3.69
CA VAL A 105 -1.31 -8.57 -3.96
C VAL A 105 -1.96 -9.53 -2.96
N TRP A 106 -3.10 -9.12 -2.43
CA TRP A 106 -3.95 -9.96 -1.61
C TRP A 106 -5.33 -10.01 -2.23
N HIS A 107 -6.02 -11.12 -2.04
CA HIS A 107 -7.34 -11.34 -2.64
C HIS A 107 -8.44 -11.27 -1.58
N LYS A 108 -9.56 -10.63 -1.93
CA LYS A 108 -10.73 -10.61 -1.08
C LYS A 108 -11.39 -11.99 -1.08
N PRO A 109 -12.13 -12.34 -0.01
CA PRO A 109 -12.52 -11.49 1.11
C PRO A 109 -11.43 -11.43 2.18
N LEU A 110 -11.39 -10.31 2.91
CA LEU A 110 -10.44 -10.10 3.98
C LEU A 110 -11.17 -9.74 5.27
N SER A 111 -10.66 -10.23 6.39
CA SER A 111 -11.11 -9.84 7.71
C SER A 111 -10.27 -8.64 8.18
N LEU A 112 -10.68 -8.03 9.28
CA LEU A 112 -9.87 -6.96 9.88
C LEU A 112 -8.52 -7.50 10.35
N GLU A 113 -8.48 -8.75 10.78
CA GLU A 113 -7.23 -9.39 11.17
C GLU A 113 -6.29 -9.52 10.00
N ASP A 114 -6.84 -9.84 8.81
CA ASP A 114 -6.03 -9.89 7.58
C ASP A 114 -5.44 -8.53 7.27
N ILE A 115 -6.17 -7.45 7.48
CA ILE A 115 -5.68 -6.10 7.22
C ILE A 115 -4.48 -5.79 8.14
N HIS A 116 -4.55 -6.19 9.41
CA HIS A 116 -3.41 -6.04 10.31
C HIS A 116 -2.20 -6.81 9.82
N GLU A 117 -2.44 -8.02 9.35
CA GLU A 117 -1.35 -8.89 8.87
C GLU A 117 -0.70 -8.30 7.63
N ILE A 118 -1.51 -7.75 6.73
CA ILE A 118 -1.00 -7.09 5.52
C ILE A 118 -0.12 -5.91 5.91
N ALA A 119 -0.58 -5.07 6.84
CA ALA A 119 0.20 -3.93 7.28
C ALA A 119 1.54 -4.37 7.86
N ARG A 120 1.53 -5.39 8.72
CA ARG A 120 2.77 -5.92 9.31
C ARG A 120 3.71 -6.46 8.23
N THR A 121 3.16 -7.17 7.25
CA THR A 121 3.97 -7.74 6.17
C THR A 121 4.65 -6.64 5.36
N LEU A 122 3.90 -5.59 5.01
CA LEU A 122 4.46 -4.50 4.24
C LEU A 122 5.55 -3.77 5.00
N LEU A 123 5.33 -3.52 6.27
CA LEU A 123 6.29 -2.78 7.09
C LEU A 123 7.55 -3.59 7.35
N ALA A 124 7.41 -4.90 7.48
CA ALA A 124 8.56 -5.78 7.71
C ALA A 124 9.45 -5.91 6.49
N SER A 125 8.92 -5.64 5.29
CA SER A 125 9.70 -5.77 4.06
C SER A 125 10.57 -4.55 3.78
N THR A 126 10.46 -3.51 4.62
CA THR A 126 11.24 -2.30 4.44
C THR A 126 12.39 -2.32 5.43
N PRO A 127 13.64 -2.33 4.95
CA PRO A 127 14.77 -2.31 5.88
C PRO A 127 14.78 -1.05 6.72
N PRO A 128 15.13 -1.15 8.00
CA PRO A 128 15.24 0.02 8.84
C PRO A 128 16.27 1.00 8.28
N GLY A 129 15.96 2.26 8.37
CA GLY A 129 16.87 3.30 7.89
C GLY A 129 16.99 3.36 6.38
N GLY A 130 16.22 2.56 5.67
CA GLY A 130 16.23 2.52 4.21
C GLY A 130 17.50 1.95 3.62
N SER A 131 18.32 1.35 4.43
CA SER A 131 19.55 0.79 3.89
C SER A 131 19.31 -0.50 3.18
N LEU A 132 19.59 -0.69 2.74
CA LEU A 132 19.49 -1.73 2.28
C LEU A 132 20.45 -2.38 1.97
N THR A 133 20.90 -2.10 2.45
CA THR A 133 21.59 -2.40 2.33
C THR A 133 21.92 -3.28 2.45
N ALA A 134 22.33 -3.45 2.89
CA ALA A 134 22.51 -4.11 2.97
C ALA A 134 22.26 -5.10 2.89
N LEU A 135 21.97 -5.26 2.87
CA LEU A 135 21.62 -5.98 2.73
C LEU A 135 21.74 -6.68 2.22
N ASP A 136 21.81 -6.24 2.13
CA ASP A 136 21.74 -6.52 1.65
C ASP A 136 22.33 -7.34 1.58
N ARG A 137 22.69 -7.35 1.96
CA ARG A 137 23.07 -7.94 1.85
C ARG A 137 23.25 -8.99 1.93
N HIS A 138 23.22 -9.01 2.19
CA HIS A 138 23.19 -9.74 2.26
C HIS A 138 23.20 -10.52 2.25
N ILE A 139 23.45 -10.37 2.45
CA ILE A 139 23.36 -10.82 2.31
C ILE A 139 23.26 -11.27 2.08
#